data_f077aee433352a953a1508c491016bc0
#
_entry.id   f077aee433352a953a1508c491016bc0
#
_cell.length_a   1.000
_cell.length_b   1.000
_cell.length_c   1.000
_cell.angle_alpha   90.00
_cell.angle_beta   90.00
_cell.angle_gamma   90.00
#
_symmetry.space_group_name_H-M   'P 1'
#
loop_
_entity.id
_entity.type
_entity.pdbx_description
1 polymer ?
#
loop_
_entity_poly.entity_id
_entity_poly.type
_entity_poly.pdbx_seq_one_letter_code
_entity_poly.pdbx_strand_id
1 'polypeptide(L)'
;MAEKLIKQTCEGFASALASKSPVPGGGGAAALVGALGAALCSMAGNLTLGRKKYAAVEPDIRVLMEKGEAVRERLLELVDEDAAAFEPLSRAYSIPKDDPTHDAVLEDATKRACAAPMEMLEQCAKAVELLEEMLKKGSVMLVSDVGCGAVCCKAALECAALNVYINTKALKNRVVAEALEHRTDGILEEYCPRAAAIAEEVTAQLRGK
;
A
#
# COMPACT_ATOMS: atom_id res chain seq x y z
N MET A 1 4.53 23.49 11.37
CA MET A 1 4.24 22.33 10.50
C MET A 1 3.43 21.36 11.33
N ALA A 2 2.32 20.83 10.80
CA ALA A 2 1.58 19.79 11.49
C ALA A 2 2.49 18.55 11.68
N GLU A 3 2.31 17.84 12.79
CA GLU A 3 3.02 16.59 13.04
C GLU A 3 2.63 15.55 11.97
N LYS A 4 3.63 14.84 11.43
CA LYS A 4 3.37 13.79 10.44
C LYS A 4 2.51 12.69 11.05
N LEU A 5 1.48 12.24 10.32
CA LEU A 5 0.57 11.17 10.75
C LEU A 5 1.34 9.88 11.09
N ILE A 6 2.36 9.56 10.29
CA ILE A 6 3.19 8.37 10.51
C ILE A 6 4.07 8.44 11.77
N LYS A 7 4.21 9.58 12.41
CA LYS A 7 4.94 9.74 13.66
C LYS A 7 4.07 9.55 14.92
N GLN A 8 2.78 9.43 14.74
CA GLN A 8 1.87 9.11 15.84
C GLN A 8 2.10 7.70 16.35
N THR A 9 1.70 7.45 17.60
CA THR A 9 1.61 6.07 18.10
C THR A 9 0.57 5.28 17.32
N CYS A 10 0.65 3.95 17.33
CA CYS A 10 -0.38 3.10 16.71
C CYS A 10 -1.78 3.43 17.23
N GLU A 11 -1.90 3.67 18.56
CA GLU A 11 -3.15 4.08 19.22
C GLU A 11 -3.62 5.46 18.73
N GLY A 12 -2.68 6.40 18.61
CA GLY A 12 -2.96 7.76 18.12
C GLY A 12 -3.46 7.76 16.69
N PHE A 13 -2.81 7.03 15.80
CA PHE A 13 -3.23 6.88 14.41
C PHE A 13 -4.63 6.23 14.30
N ALA A 14 -4.86 5.13 15.02
CA ALA A 14 -6.16 4.45 15.01
C ALA A 14 -7.27 5.34 15.58
N SER A 15 -6.99 6.11 16.62
CA SER A 15 -7.94 7.07 17.22
C SER A 15 -8.24 8.23 16.29
N ALA A 16 -7.24 8.76 15.58
CA ALA A 16 -7.42 9.80 14.56
C ALA A 16 -8.28 9.28 13.40
N LEU A 17 -7.99 8.07 12.89
CA LEU A 17 -8.77 7.43 11.83
C LEU A 17 -10.24 7.19 12.23
N ALA A 18 -10.51 6.85 13.50
CA ALA A 18 -11.86 6.64 14.03
C ALA A 18 -12.62 7.94 14.34
N SER A 19 -11.97 9.08 14.23
CA SER A 19 -12.53 10.39 14.63
C SER A 19 -13.36 11.02 13.48
N LYS A 20 -13.78 12.28 13.70
CA LYS A 20 -14.39 13.14 12.66
C LYS A 20 -13.32 13.86 11.81
N SER A 21 -12.04 13.60 12.03
CA SER A 21 -10.98 14.19 11.23
C SER A 21 -11.10 13.71 9.76
N PRO A 22 -10.93 14.60 8.78
CA PRO A 22 -10.96 14.18 7.39
C PRO A 22 -9.73 13.35 6.99
N VAL A 23 -8.66 13.41 7.76
CA VAL A 23 -7.42 12.65 7.58
C VAL A 23 -6.89 12.17 8.94
N PRO A 24 -6.26 10.97 9.02
CA PRO A 24 -6.09 10.00 7.95
C PRO A 24 -7.41 9.38 7.49
N GLY A 25 -7.46 8.96 6.22
CA GLY A 25 -8.58 8.23 5.63
C GLY A 25 -8.19 6.82 5.18
N GLY A 26 -9.01 6.27 4.27
CA GLY A 26 -8.79 4.93 3.71
C GLY A 26 -7.46 4.78 2.98
N GLY A 27 -6.98 5.83 2.30
CA GLY A 27 -5.68 5.82 1.62
C GLY A 27 -4.53 5.74 2.61
N GLY A 28 -4.50 6.59 3.65
CA GLY A 28 -3.48 6.50 4.70
C GLY A 28 -3.48 5.14 5.40
N ALA A 29 -4.68 4.55 5.63
CA ALA A 29 -4.79 3.20 6.20
C ALA A 29 -4.23 2.13 5.24
N ALA A 30 -4.52 2.22 3.93
CA ALA A 30 -3.99 1.30 2.91
C ALA A 30 -2.46 1.34 2.87
N ALA A 31 -1.87 2.54 2.84
CA ALA A 31 -0.43 2.72 2.84
C ALA A 31 0.24 2.10 4.08
N LEU A 32 -0.33 2.33 5.27
CA LEU A 32 0.19 1.75 6.52
C LEU A 32 0.10 0.22 6.51
N VAL A 33 -1.01 -0.36 6.06
CA VAL A 33 -1.17 -1.82 5.98
C VAL A 33 -0.17 -2.42 4.99
N GLY A 34 0.05 -1.79 3.84
CA GLY A 34 1.08 -2.20 2.88
C GLY A 34 2.49 -2.13 3.47
N ALA A 35 2.81 -1.08 4.22
CA ALA A 35 4.10 -0.93 4.89
C ALA A 35 4.33 -2.04 5.94
N LEU A 36 3.28 -2.45 6.67
CA LEU A 36 3.35 -3.58 7.60
C LEU A 36 3.62 -4.90 6.87
N GLY A 37 2.99 -5.09 5.68
CA GLY A 37 3.26 -6.24 4.82
C GLY A 37 4.73 -6.32 4.38
N ALA A 38 5.30 -5.20 3.92
CA ALA A 38 6.72 -5.10 3.57
C ALA A 38 7.63 -5.30 4.79
N ALA A 39 7.26 -4.80 5.96
CA ALA A 39 8.00 -5.00 7.21
C ALA A 39 8.08 -6.48 7.61
N LEU A 40 7.00 -7.25 7.43
CA LEU A 40 7.00 -8.69 7.69
C LEU A 40 7.93 -9.46 6.75
N CYS A 41 8.03 -9.04 5.48
CA CYS A 41 9.03 -9.56 4.55
C CYS A 41 10.45 -9.30 5.09
N SER A 42 10.75 -8.08 5.50
CA SER A 42 12.06 -7.71 6.06
C SER A 42 12.37 -8.45 7.37
N MET A 43 11.37 -8.67 8.23
CA MET A 43 11.51 -9.48 9.45
C MET A 43 11.94 -10.92 9.12
N ALA A 44 11.28 -11.55 8.15
CA ALA A 44 11.64 -12.89 7.69
C ALA A 44 13.07 -12.95 7.18
N GLY A 45 13.51 -11.96 6.41
CA GLY A 45 14.89 -11.83 5.94
C GLY A 45 15.88 -11.68 7.09
N ASN A 46 15.65 -10.73 8.00
CA ASN A 46 16.52 -10.47 9.16
C ASN A 46 16.75 -11.71 10.02
N LEU A 47 15.71 -12.50 10.24
CA LEU A 47 15.77 -13.73 11.04
C LEU A 47 16.30 -14.96 10.24
N THR A 48 16.46 -14.83 8.92
CA THR A 48 17.10 -15.83 8.07
C THR A 48 18.62 -15.65 8.00
N LEU A 49 19.09 -14.39 7.96
CA LEU A 49 20.51 -14.05 7.87
C LEU A 49 21.33 -14.66 8.99
N GLY A 50 22.58 -15.04 8.66
CA GLY A 50 23.56 -15.63 9.60
C GLY A 50 23.28 -17.09 10.00
N ARG A 51 22.21 -17.71 9.51
CA ARG A 51 21.93 -19.14 9.75
C ARG A 51 22.67 -19.99 8.73
N LYS A 52 23.50 -20.89 9.17
CA LYS A 52 24.33 -21.78 8.32
C LYS A 52 23.53 -22.47 7.21
N LYS A 53 22.31 -22.90 7.49
CA LYS A 53 21.42 -23.58 6.54
C LYS A 53 21.10 -22.71 5.31
N TYR A 54 21.09 -21.39 5.48
CA TYR A 54 20.68 -20.42 4.46
C TYR A 54 21.84 -19.60 3.88
N ALA A 55 23.10 -19.99 4.20
CA ALA A 55 24.30 -19.27 3.76
C ALA A 55 24.38 -19.10 2.23
N ALA A 56 23.91 -20.09 1.46
CA ALA A 56 23.92 -20.03 0.00
C ALA A 56 22.99 -18.97 -0.60
N VAL A 57 21.91 -18.62 0.10
CA VAL A 57 20.90 -17.63 -0.35
C VAL A 57 21.02 -16.29 0.38
N GLU A 58 21.99 -16.16 1.28
CA GLU A 58 22.19 -14.93 2.06
C GLU A 58 22.39 -13.68 1.18
N PRO A 59 23.16 -13.69 0.08
CA PRO A 59 23.29 -12.54 -0.81
C PRO A 59 21.94 -12.11 -1.40
N ASP A 60 21.10 -13.06 -1.80
CA ASP A 60 19.76 -12.76 -2.33
C ASP A 60 18.86 -12.16 -1.26
N ILE A 61 18.87 -12.74 -0.04
CA ILE A 61 18.09 -12.21 1.10
C ILE A 61 18.46 -10.75 1.40
N ARG A 62 19.75 -10.40 1.34
CA ARG A 62 20.21 -9.01 1.55
C ARG A 62 19.62 -8.06 0.51
N VAL A 63 19.61 -8.45 -0.76
CA VAL A 63 19.01 -7.66 -1.85
C VAL A 63 17.49 -7.52 -1.66
N LEU A 64 16.81 -8.60 -1.26
CA LEU A 64 15.36 -8.55 -0.97
C LEU A 64 15.06 -7.60 0.18
N MET A 65 15.88 -7.59 1.23
CA MET A 65 15.71 -6.71 2.37
C MET A 65 15.94 -5.24 2.02
N GLU A 66 16.97 -4.93 1.23
CA GLU A 66 17.23 -3.56 0.75
C GLU A 66 16.04 -3.02 -0.06
N LYS A 67 15.52 -3.83 -0.98
CA LYS A 67 14.32 -3.48 -1.75
C LYS A 67 13.08 -3.36 -0.85
N GLY A 68 12.92 -4.27 0.11
CA GLY A 68 11.81 -4.26 1.07
C GLY A 68 11.80 -3.01 1.96
N GLU A 69 12.98 -2.56 2.36
CA GLU A 69 13.14 -1.32 3.13
C GLU A 69 12.69 -0.11 2.31
N ALA A 70 13.15 0.00 1.06
CA ALA A 70 12.73 1.10 0.17
C ALA A 70 11.22 1.13 -0.05
N VAL A 71 10.59 -0.04 -0.26
CA VAL A 71 9.13 -0.16 -0.40
C VAL A 71 8.42 0.25 0.88
N ARG A 72 8.89 -0.23 2.03
CA ARG A 72 8.31 0.10 3.34
C ARG A 72 8.38 1.59 3.63
N GLU A 73 9.55 2.21 3.44
CA GLU A 73 9.74 3.64 3.66
C GLU A 73 8.83 4.45 2.74
N ARG A 74 8.75 4.09 1.45
CA ARG A 74 7.90 4.80 0.50
C ARG A 74 6.42 4.70 0.87
N LEU A 75 5.93 3.54 1.29
CA LEU A 75 4.56 3.37 1.77
C LEU A 75 4.28 4.20 3.02
N LEU A 76 5.24 4.33 3.93
CA LEU A 76 5.10 5.20 5.11
C LEU A 76 5.02 6.68 4.74
N GLU A 77 5.78 7.14 3.74
CA GLU A 77 5.68 8.50 3.21
C GLU A 77 4.31 8.77 2.57
N LEU A 78 3.78 7.80 1.83
CA LEU A 78 2.48 7.90 1.17
C LEU A 78 1.31 8.08 2.14
N VAL A 79 1.45 7.71 3.43
CA VAL A 79 0.45 8.02 4.47
C VAL A 79 0.24 9.53 4.61
N ASP A 80 1.34 10.28 4.68
CA ASP A 80 1.28 11.74 4.82
C ASP A 80 0.97 12.45 3.49
N GLU A 81 1.43 11.88 2.37
CA GLU A 81 1.16 12.43 1.02
C GLU A 81 -0.32 12.31 0.64
N ASP A 82 -0.96 11.19 0.96
CA ASP A 82 -2.41 11.01 0.77
C ASP A 82 -3.20 12.08 1.54
N ALA A 83 -2.86 12.30 2.80
CA ALA A 83 -3.46 13.33 3.62
C ALA A 83 -3.23 14.74 3.06
N ALA A 84 -2.02 15.02 2.58
CA ALA A 84 -1.67 16.30 1.97
C ALA A 84 -2.39 16.55 0.64
N ALA A 85 -2.61 15.50 -0.17
CA ALA A 85 -3.35 15.58 -1.42
C ALA A 85 -4.86 15.81 -1.21
N PHE A 86 -5.40 15.38 -0.05
CA PHE A 86 -6.80 15.59 0.29
C PHE A 86 -7.13 17.04 0.63
N GLU A 87 -6.20 17.83 1.18
CA GLU A 87 -6.45 19.21 1.58
C GLU A 87 -6.92 20.11 0.42
N PRO A 88 -6.24 20.15 -0.76
CA PRO A 88 -6.72 20.90 -1.92
C PRO A 88 -8.08 20.40 -2.41
N LEU A 89 -8.34 19.09 -2.40
CA LEU A 89 -9.61 18.50 -2.79
C LEU A 89 -10.74 18.93 -1.86
N SER A 90 -10.51 18.89 -0.55
CA SER A 90 -11.48 19.37 0.45
C SER A 90 -11.84 20.86 0.26
N ARG A 91 -10.85 21.69 -0.05
CA ARG A 91 -11.08 23.12 -0.37
C ARG A 91 -11.88 23.29 -1.66
N ALA A 92 -11.57 22.49 -2.69
CA ALA A 92 -12.27 22.55 -3.98
C ALA A 92 -13.78 22.25 -3.81
N TYR A 93 -14.14 21.30 -2.96
CA TYR A 93 -15.55 21.01 -2.64
C TYR A 93 -16.28 22.18 -1.95
N SER A 94 -15.57 23.11 -1.33
CA SER A 94 -16.13 24.29 -0.65
C SER A 94 -16.38 25.46 -1.61
N ILE A 95 -15.92 25.41 -2.85
CA ILE A 95 -16.16 26.43 -3.87
C ILE A 95 -17.62 26.30 -4.32
N PRO A 96 -18.41 27.42 -4.39
CA PRO A 96 -19.78 27.40 -4.89
C PRO A 96 -19.87 26.83 -6.32
N LYS A 97 -20.91 26.05 -6.61
CA LYS A 97 -21.07 25.41 -7.93
C LYS A 97 -21.28 26.37 -9.09
N ASP A 98 -21.73 27.59 -8.80
CA ASP A 98 -21.91 28.68 -9.74
C ASP A 98 -20.65 29.52 -9.96
N ASP A 99 -19.59 29.27 -9.21
CA ASP A 99 -18.28 29.89 -9.45
C ASP A 99 -17.68 29.33 -10.75
N PRO A 100 -17.25 30.18 -11.69
CA PRO A 100 -16.70 29.76 -12.97
C PRO A 100 -15.42 28.95 -12.86
N THR A 101 -14.72 28.97 -11.71
CA THR A 101 -13.48 28.21 -11.46
C THR A 101 -13.75 26.86 -10.81
N HIS A 102 -14.95 26.63 -10.24
CA HIS A 102 -15.29 25.43 -9.47
C HIS A 102 -14.89 24.14 -10.17
N ASP A 103 -15.35 23.96 -11.40
CA ASP A 103 -15.15 22.72 -12.15
C ASP A 103 -13.68 22.44 -12.46
N ALA A 104 -12.93 23.46 -12.87
CA ALA A 104 -11.51 23.32 -13.20
C ALA A 104 -10.66 23.05 -11.96
N VAL A 105 -10.95 23.72 -10.85
CA VAL A 105 -10.21 23.51 -9.58
C VAL A 105 -10.52 22.15 -9.00
N LEU A 106 -11.79 21.71 -9.02
CA LEU A 106 -12.19 20.39 -8.53
C LEU A 106 -11.55 19.26 -9.37
N GLU A 107 -11.57 19.40 -10.70
CA GLU A 107 -10.95 18.42 -11.62
C GLU A 107 -9.45 18.26 -11.36
N ASP A 108 -8.71 19.37 -11.25
CA ASP A 108 -7.28 19.35 -10.99
C ASP A 108 -6.96 18.75 -9.61
N ALA A 109 -7.68 19.16 -8.56
CA ALA A 109 -7.50 18.64 -7.22
C ALA A 109 -7.82 17.13 -7.14
N THR A 110 -8.90 16.68 -7.79
CA THR A 110 -9.28 15.25 -7.85
C THR A 110 -8.24 14.43 -8.58
N LYS A 111 -7.73 14.93 -9.70
CA LYS A 111 -6.66 14.25 -10.45
C LYS A 111 -5.39 14.08 -9.61
N ARG A 112 -5.00 15.12 -8.85
CA ARG A 112 -3.85 15.03 -7.94
C ARG A 112 -4.09 14.03 -6.81
N ALA A 113 -5.31 13.95 -6.27
CA ALA A 113 -5.68 13.01 -5.23
C ALA A 113 -5.61 11.52 -5.68
N CYS A 114 -5.57 11.24 -6.98
CA CYS A 114 -5.33 9.89 -7.48
C CYS A 114 -3.86 9.45 -7.39
N ALA A 115 -2.90 10.37 -7.26
CA ALA A 115 -1.47 10.04 -7.38
C ALA A 115 -0.98 9.11 -6.25
N ALA A 116 -1.25 9.47 -5.00
CA ALA A 116 -0.82 8.66 -3.85
C ALA A 116 -1.44 7.25 -3.85
N PRO A 117 -2.76 7.05 -4.03
CA PRO A 117 -3.35 5.71 -4.13
C PRO A 117 -2.79 4.87 -5.28
N MET A 118 -2.52 5.47 -6.45
CA MET A 118 -1.88 4.77 -7.57
C MET A 118 -0.48 4.29 -7.22
N GLU A 119 0.32 5.12 -6.56
CA GLU A 119 1.65 4.72 -6.15
C GLU A 119 1.62 3.67 -5.03
N MET A 120 0.64 3.72 -4.12
CA MET A 120 0.41 2.66 -3.12
C MET A 120 0.21 1.30 -3.78
N LEU A 121 -0.60 1.21 -4.85
CA LEU A 121 -0.79 -0.01 -5.63
C LEU A 121 0.54 -0.55 -6.16
N GLU A 122 1.36 0.31 -6.76
CA GLU A 122 2.66 -0.08 -7.33
C GLU A 122 3.65 -0.55 -6.26
N GLN A 123 3.69 0.11 -5.11
CA GLN A 123 4.56 -0.30 -4.02
C GLN A 123 4.08 -1.62 -3.37
N CYS A 124 2.76 -1.80 -3.21
CA CYS A 124 2.21 -3.07 -2.72
C CYS A 124 2.46 -4.23 -3.69
N ALA A 125 2.37 -3.98 -5.00
CA ALA A 125 2.73 -4.96 -6.02
C ALA A 125 4.19 -5.42 -5.88
N LYS A 126 5.13 -4.47 -5.73
CA LYS A 126 6.54 -4.78 -5.45
C LYS A 126 6.71 -5.58 -4.15
N ALA A 127 5.95 -5.22 -3.09
CA ALA A 127 6.00 -5.97 -1.84
C ALA A 127 5.54 -7.43 -2.02
N VAL A 128 4.54 -7.70 -2.86
CA VAL A 128 4.10 -9.07 -3.19
C VAL A 128 5.23 -9.84 -3.89
N GLU A 129 5.92 -9.24 -4.86
CA GLU A 129 7.08 -9.87 -5.54
C GLU A 129 8.19 -10.24 -4.55
N LEU A 130 8.48 -9.36 -3.59
CA LEU A 130 9.48 -9.61 -2.57
C LEU A 130 9.07 -10.74 -1.62
N LEU A 131 7.78 -10.84 -1.28
CA LEU A 131 7.24 -11.89 -0.44
C LEU A 131 7.27 -13.26 -1.13
N GLU A 132 7.01 -13.33 -2.45
CA GLU A 132 7.16 -14.56 -3.24
C GLU A 132 8.61 -15.10 -3.20
N GLU A 133 9.58 -14.20 -3.36
CA GLU A 133 10.99 -14.61 -3.29
C GLU A 133 11.42 -14.94 -1.84
N MET A 134 10.89 -14.22 -0.85
CA MET A 134 11.15 -14.51 0.56
C MET A 134 10.56 -15.88 0.97
N LEU A 135 9.39 -16.25 0.45
CA LEU A 135 8.79 -17.57 0.70
C LEU A 135 9.71 -18.71 0.21
N LYS A 136 10.34 -18.54 -0.96
CA LYS A 136 11.25 -19.53 -1.55
C LYS A 136 12.61 -19.62 -0.85
N LYS A 137 13.14 -18.50 -0.38
CA LYS A 137 14.54 -18.35 0.07
C LYS A 137 14.67 -18.19 1.58
N GLY A 138 13.64 -17.66 2.23
CA GLY A 138 13.64 -17.39 3.66
C GLY A 138 13.55 -18.64 4.53
N SER A 139 13.72 -18.43 5.82
CA SER A 139 13.62 -19.52 6.80
C SER A 139 12.20 -20.08 6.86
N VAL A 140 12.09 -21.40 6.74
CA VAL A 140 10.81 -22.12 6.89
C VAL A 140 10.13 -21.86 8.25
N MET A 141 10.86 -21.41 9.24
CA MET A 141 10.30 -21.06 10.55
C MET A 141 9.53 -19.73 10.55
N LEU A 142 9.65 -18.95 9.46
CA LEU A 142 9.06 -17.60 9.31
C LEU A 142 8.04 -17.55 8.19
N VAL A 143 7.63 -18.70 7.67
CA VAL A 143 6.65 -18.75 6.57
C VAL A 143 5.30 -18.12 6.97
N SER A 144 4.91 -18.23 8.24
CA SER A 144 3.70 -17.60 8.75
C SER A 144 3.75 -16.07 8.63
N ASP A 145 4.91 -15.45 8.91
CA ASP A 145 5.09 -14.01 8.79
C ASP A 145 5.06 -13.57 7.32
N VAL A 146 5.66 -14.37 6.42
CA VAL A 146 5.57 -14.15 4.97
C VAL A 146 4.11 -14.23 4.50
N GLY A 147 3.35 -15.22 4.95
CA GLY A 147 1.93 -15.35 4.66
C GLY A 147 1.10 -14.17 5.17
N CYS A 148 1.33 -13.73 6.42
CA CYS A 148 0.70 -12.54 6.97
C CYS A 148 1.03 -11.28 6.15
N GLY A 149 2.30 -11.14 5.72
CA GLY A 149 2.74 -10.06 4.86
C GLY A 149 1.98 -10.01 3.54
N ALA A 150 1.78 -11.17 2.90
CA ALA A 150 1.03 -11.29 1.65
C ALA A 150 -0.45 -10.89 1.83
N VAL A 151 -1.10 -11.33 2.90
CA VAL A 151 -2.49 -10.94 3.22
C VAL A 151 -2.59 -9.43 3.45
N CYS A 152 -1.65 -8.83 4.18
CA CYS A 152 -1.60 -7.38 4.38
C CYS A 152 -1.44 -6.64 3.04
N CYS A 153 -0.51 -7.07 2.18
CA CYS A 153 -0.29 -6.45 0.88
C CYS A 153 -1.52 -6.57 -0.03
N LYS A 154 -2.21 -7.73 -0.03
CA LYS A 154 -3.46 -7.90 -0.76
C LYS A 154 -4.53 -6.94 -0.29
N ALA A 155 -4.74 -6.83 1.03
CA ALA A 155 -5.71 -5.90 1.59
C ALA A 155 -5.36 -4.44 1.25
N ALA A 156 -4.06 -4.09 1.28
CA ALA A 156 -3.59 -2.76 0.92
C ALA A 156 -3.84 -2.44 -0.56
N LEU A 157 -3.62 -3.39 -1.48
CA LEU A 157 -3.95 -3.27 -2.91
C LEU A 157 -5.44 -2.97 -3.12
N GLU A 158 -6.32 -3.79 -2.53
CA GLU A 158 -7.77 -3.62 -2.64
C GLU A 158 -8.23 -2.28 -2.04
N CYS A 159 -7.70 -1.89 -0.87
CA CYS A 159 -8.01 -0.60 -0.25
C CYS A 159 -7.52 0.59 -1.07
N ALA A 160 -6.30 0.54 -1.62
CA ALA A 160 -5.77 1.60 -2.47
C ALA A 160 -6.59 1.76 -3.75
N ALA A 161 -7.03 0.67 -4.36
CA ALA A 161 -7.90 0.70 -5.53
C ALA A 161 -9.23 1.42 -5.26
N LEU A 162 -9.85 1.17 -4.11
CA LEU A 162 -11.08 1.89 -3.71
C LEU A 162 -10.86 3.40 -3.63
N ASN A 163 -9.66 3.84 -3.20
CA ASN A 163 -9.30 5.25 -3.16
C ASN A 163 -9.02 5.84 -4.55
N VAL A 164 -8.53 5.03 -5.50
CA VAL A 164 -8.48 5.44 -6.92
C VAL A 164 -9.89 5.60 -7.48
N TYR A 165 -10.75 4.58 -7.32
CA TYR A 165 -12.10 4.57 -7.91
C TYR A 165 -12.99 5.68 -7.38
N ILE A 166 -12.95 6.01 -6.09
CA ILE A 166 -13.75 7.11 -5.55
C ILE A 166 -13.34 8.47 -6.16
N ASN A 167 -12.05 8.64 -6.44
CA ASN A 167 -11.54 9.84 -7.08
C ASN A 167 -11.85 9.85 -8.59
N THR A 168 -11.61 8.76 -9.33
CA THR A 168 -11.87 8.69 -10.78
C THR A 168 -13.36 8.84 -11.09
N LYS A 169 -14.25 8.35 -10.21
CA LYS A 169 -15.70 8.57 -10.31
C LYS A 169 -16.07 10.06 -10.35
N ALA A 170 -15.30 10.91 -9.67
CA ALA A 170 -15.54 12.35 -9.61
C ALA A 170 -14.92 13.13 -10.78
N LEU A 171 -14.00 12.53 -11.54
CA LEU A 171 -13.35 13.17 -12.68
C LEU A 171 -14.32 13.34 -13.87
N LYS A 172 -14.39 14.56 -14.42
CA LYS A 172 -15.14 14.87 -15.65
C LYS A 172 -14.40 14.37 -16.89
N ASN A 173 -13.06 14.42 -16.89
CA ASN A 173 -12.25 13.87 -17.97
C ASN A 173 -12.23 12.34 -17.89
N ARG A 174 -13.21 11.71 -18.57
CA ARG A 174 -13.36 10.24 -18.56
C ARG A 174 -12.17 9.50 -19.16
N VAL A 175 -11.47 10.09 -20.14
CA VAL A 175 -10.27 9.47 -20.73
C VAL A 175 -9.18 9.28 -19.67
N VAL A 176 -8.95 10.28 -18.81
CA VAL A 176 -7.99 10.19 -17.72
C VAL A 176 -8.48 9.20 -16.66
N ALA A 177 -9.77 9.27 -16.30
CA ALA A 177 -10.35 8.37 -15.31
C ALA A 177 -10.24 6.91 -15.74
N GLU A 178 -10.65 6.57 -16.96
CA GLU A 178 -10.60 5.21 -17.52
C GLU A 178 -9.17 4.68 -17.63
N ALA A 179 -8.20 5.53 -17.97
CA ALA A 179 -6.79 5.12 -18.00
C ALA A 179 -6.27 4.75 -16.59
N LEU A 180 -6.67 5.50 -15.55
CA LEU A 180 -6.33 5.19 -14.16
C LEU A 180 -7.04 3.91 -13.67
N GLU A 181 -8.34 3.77 -13.97
CA GLU A 181 -9.13 2.59 -13.64
C GLU A 181 -8.53 1.34 -14.29
N HIS A 182 -8.24 1.38 -15.59
CA HIS A 182 -7.63 0.25 -16.30
C HIS A 182 -6.27 -0.16 -15.71
N ARG A 183 -5.43 0.83 -15.37
CA ARG A 183 -4.14 0.53 -14.72
C ARG A 183 -4.33 -0.09 -13.35
N THR A 184 -5.30 0.39 -12.57
CA THR A 184 -5.67 -0.15 -11.26
C THR A 184 -6.14 -1.59 -11.38
N ASP A 185 -7.09 -1.86 -12.29
CA ASP A 185 -7.64 -3.18 -12.54
C ASP A 185 -6.54 -4.18 -12.94
N GLY A 186 -5.64 -3.77 -13.86
CA GLY A 186 -4.51 -4.61 -14.25
C GLY A 186 -3.58 -4.99 -13.10
N ILE A 187 -3.31 -4.05 -12.18
CA ILE A 187 -2.50 -4.35 -10.98
C ILE A 187 -3.26 -5.31 -10.06
N LEU A 188 -4.56 -5.12 -9.84
CA LEU A 188 -5.34 -6.03 -8.99
C LEU A 188 -5.45 -7.43 -9.60
N GLU A 189 -5.72 -7.53 -10.90
CA GLU A 189 -5.84 -8.80 -11.62
C GLU A 189 -4.53 -9.60 -11.57
N GLU A 190 -3.39 -8.93 -11.62
CA GLU A 190 -2.08 -9.59 -11.53
C GLU A 190 -1.69 -9.93 -10.10
N TYR A 191 -1.74 -8.96 -9.18
CA TYR A 191 -1.08 -9.11 -7.88
C TYR A 191 -1.96 -9.63 -6.75
N CYS A 192 -3.29 -9.45 -6.78
CA CYS A 192 -4.15 -10.03 -5.76
C CYS A 192 -4.17 -11.56 -5.79
N PRO A 193 -4.23 -12.24 -6.95
CA PRO A 193 -4.09 -13.69 -7.01
C PRO A 193 -2.71 -14.18 -6.54
N ARG A 194 -1.63 -13.47 -6.87
CA ARG A 194 -0.26 -13.81 -6.44
C ARG A 194 -0.13 -13.74 -4.92
N ALA A 195 -0.63 -12.66 -4.30
CA ALA A 195 -0.64 -12.53 -2.84
C ALA A 195 -1.51 -13.61 -2.17
N ALA A 196 -2.65 -13.97 -2.76
CA ALA A 196 -3.49 -15.05 -2.27
C ALA A 196 -2.77 -16.41 -2.35
N ALA A 197 -2.08 -16.69 -3.45
CA ALA A 197 -1.32 -17.94 -3.64
C ALA A 197 -0.21 -18.11 -2.58
N ILE A 198 0.51 -17.04 -2.21
CA ILE A 198 1.47 -17.07 -1.10
C ILE A 198 0.77 -17.52 0.19
N ALA A 199 -0.36 -16.89 0.52
CA ALA A 199 -1.09 -17.20 1.75
C ALA A 199 -1.66 -18.64 1.77
N GLU A 200 -2.13 -19.12 0.63
CA GLU A 200 -2.61 -20.49 0.46
C GLU A 200 -1.49 -21.52 0.60
N GLU A 201 -0.33 -21.28 -0.04
CA GLU A 201 0.85 -22.15 0.08
C GLU A 201 1.33 -22.21 1.53
N VAL A 202 1.45 -21.06 2.20
CA VAL A 202 1.80 -21.01 3.62
C VAL A 202 0.80 -21.77 4.47
N THR A 203 -0.49 -21.60 4.22
CA THR A 203 -1.55 -22.31 4.94
C THR A 203 -1.45 -23.83 4.76
N ALA A 204 -1.17 -24.29 3.55
CA ALA A 204 -0.96 -25.72 3.25
C ALA A 204 0.25 -26.27 4.01
N GLN A 205 1.39 -25.55 3.98
CA GLN A 205 2.61 -25.92 4.72
C GLN A 205 2.35 -26.04 6.23
N LEU A 206 1.65 -25.06 6.82
CA LEU A 206 1.37 -25.05 8.27
C LEU A 206 0.39 -26.15 8.70
N ARG A 207 -0.50 -26.59 7.81
CA ARG A 207 -1.46 -27.67 8.05
C ARG A 207 -0.92 -29.05 7.70
N GLY A 208 0.32 -29.17 7.19
CA GLY A 208 0.94 -30.43 6.78
C GLY A 208 0.23 -31.08 5.58
N LYS A 209 -0.25 -30.25 4.66
CA LYS A 209 -0.95 -30.70 3.44
C LYS A 209 -0.08 -30.51 2.22
#